data_950b3366210829ac6cd5ba90786e43c5
#
_entry.id   950b3366210829ac6cd5ba90786e43c5
#
_cell.length_a   1.000
_cell.length_b   1.000
_cell.length_c   1.000
_cell.angle_alpha   90.00
_cell.angle_beta   90.00
_cell.angle_gamma   90.00
#
_symmetry.space_group_name_H-M   'P 1'
#
loop_
_entity.id
_entity.type
_entity.pdbx_description
1 polymer ?
#
loop_
_entity_poly.entity_id
_entity_poly.type
_entity_poly.pdbx_seq_one_letter_code
_entity_poly.pdbx_strand_id
1 'polypeptide(L)'
;EGAYVSDAVYKEIEGDENADIIYRIVMGVLEKNNELDFKLSKLVDKRPKSAICIVLKQGIYCLDYMDSLPDYAVVNNSVDLAKTINKGAYKGFVNAVLKRAATEKISLPDGDGAFALSIRYGYPEWAINKIFSEYGREKGKEIVAAKKRGGTHVRTNGLIYSDEKFERDLEN
;
A
#
# COMPACT_ATOMS: atom_id res chain seq x y z
N GLU A 1 -13.44 10.36 -13.41
CA GLU A 1 -12.22 10.58 -14.20
C GLU A 1 -11.36 11.62 -13.53
N GLY A 2 -10.15 11.28 -13.10
CA GLY A 2 -9.18 12.23 -12.57
C GLY A 2 -9.30 12.59 -11.06
N ALA A 3 -10.18 11.96 -10.30
CA ALA A 3 -10.22 12.16 -8.85
C ALA A 3 -8.97 11.53 -8.17
N TYR A 4 -8.42 12.21 -7.18
CA TYR A 4 -7.42 11.61 -6.32
C TYR A 4 -8.04 10.44 -5.55
N VAL A 5 -7.27 9.36 -5.39
CA VAL A 5 -7.75 8.16 -4.67
C VAL A 5 -8.19 8.50 -3.25
N SER A 6 -7.45 9.38 -2.56
CA SER A 6 -7.82 9.89 -1.23
C SER A 6 -9.24 10.45 -1.20
N ASP A 7 -9.57 11.33 -2.16
CA ASP A 7 -10.88 12.00 -2.19
C ASP A 7 -12.00 11.00 -2.49
N ALA A 8 -11.73 10.04 -3.40
CA ALA A 8 -12.69 8.98 -3.70
C ALA A 8 -12.96 8.09 -2.47
N VAL A 9 -11.90 7.74 -1.71
CA VAL A 9 -12.05 6.93 -0.50
C VAL A 9 -12.78 7.72 0.58
N TYR A 10 -12.39 8.96 0.86
CA TYR A 10 -13.05 9.79 1.87
C TYR A 10 -14.55 9.93 1.62
N LYS A 11 -14.96 10.11 0.35
CA LYS A 11 -16.37 10.22 -0.01
C LYS A 11 -17.17 8.93 0.30
N GLU A 12 -16.55 7.77 0.12
CA GLU A 12 -17.23 6.48 0.35
C GLU A 12 -17.30 6.09 1.82
N ILE A 13 -16.39 6.61 2.66
CA ILE A 13 -16.31 6.27 4.09
C ILE A 13 -16.82 7.40 5.00
N GLU A 14 -17.35 8.48 4.43
CA GLU A 14 -17.85 9.63 5.19
C GLU A 14 -18.97 9.22 6.16
N GLY A 15 -18.76 9.46 7.44
CA GLY A 15 -19.70 9.08 8.49
C GLY A 15 -19.63 7.62 8.97
N ASP A 16 -18.73 6.79 8.42
CA ASP A 16 -18.50 5.44 8.93
C ASP A 16 -17.65 5.48 10.20
N GLU A 17 -18.05 4.76 11.24
CA GLU A 17 -17.31 4.67 12.51
C GLU A 17 -15.93 4.02 12.37
N ASN A 18 -15.70 3.26 11.30
CA ASN A 18 -14.45 2.60 10.99
C ASN A 18 -13.66 3.30 9.89
N ALA A 19 -13.99 4.55 9.56
CA ALA A 19 -13.39 5.30 8.45
C ALA A 19 -11.86 5.27 8.45
N ASP A 20 -11.24 5.47 9.61
CA ASP A 20 -9.77 5.48 9.75
C ASP A 20 -9.14 4.14 9.40
N ILE A 21 -9.75 3.03 9.85
CA ILE A 21 -9.25 1.67 9.55
C ILE A 21 -9.42 1.38 8.06
N ILE A 22 -10.58 1.69 7.49
CA ILE A 22 -10.86 1.49 6.07
C ILE A 22 -9.87 2.29 5.22
N TYR A 23 -9.69 3.58 5.54
CA TYR A 23 -8.73 4.44 4.84
C TYR A 23 -7.31 3.89 4.90
N ARG A 24 -6.85 3.48 6.10
CA ARG A 24 -5.53 2.88 6.31
C ARG A 24 -5.33 1.62 5.48
N ILE A 25 -6.33 0.73 5.42
CA ILE A 25 -6.25 -0.50 4.63
C ILE A 25 -6.19 -0.16 3.14
N VAL A 26 -7.08 0.68 2.63
CA VAL A 26 -7.12 1.03 1.21
C VAL A 26 -5.81 1.69 0.75
N MET A 27 -5.37 2.72 1.47
CA MET A 27 -4.14 3.44 1.13
C MET A 27 -2.90 2.55 1.28
N GLY A 28 -2.86 1.70 2.32
CA GLY A 28 -1.77 0.77 2.53
C GLY A 28 -1.67 -0.31 1.45
N VAL A 29 -2.80 -0.85 0.99
CA VAL A 29 -2.82 -1.81 -0.14
C VAL A 29 -2.31 -1.16 -1.41
N LEU A 30 -2.65 0.11 -1.67
CA LEU A 30 -2.16 0.84 -2.83
C LEU A 30 -0.66 1.13 -2.74
N GLU A 31 -0.18 1.59 -1.59
CA GLU A 31 1.24 1.86 -1.36
C GLU A 31 2.09 0.59 -1.49
N LYS A 32 1.61 -0.52 -0.94
CA LYS A 32 2.29 -1.82 -0.94
C LYS A 32 1.95 -2.70 -2.14
N ASN A 33 1.30 -2.17 -3.15
CA ASN A 33 0.76 -2.96 -4.26
C ASN A 33 1.79 -3.90 -4.91
N ASN A 34 3.01 -3.44 -5.18
CA ASN A 34 4.06 -4.26 -5.80
C ASN A 34 4.51 -5.41 -4.88
N GLU A 35 4.64 -5.12 -3.59
CA GLU A 35 4.98 -6.11 -2.57
C GLU A 35 3.88 -7.17 -2.43
N LEU A 36 2.61 -6.73 -2.37
CA LEU A 36 1.47 -7.63 -2.25
C LEU A 36 1.28 -8.48 -3.51
N ASP A 37 1.52 -7.92 -4.70
CA ASP A 37 1.53 -8.69 -5.95
C ASP A 37 2.64 -9.75 -5.97
N PHE A 38 3.81 -9.40 -5.49
CA PHE A 38 4.91 -10.35 -5.36
C PHE A 38 4.57 -11.48 -4.38
N LYS A 39 4.10 -11.15 -3.18
CA LYS A 39 3.69 -12.15 -2.17
C LYS A 39 2.56 -13.04 -2.70
N LEU A 40 1.55 -12.45 -3.31
CA LEU A 40 0.46 -13.21 -3.91
C LEU A 40 0.98 -14.18 -5.00
N SER A 41 1.95 -13.77 -5.83
CA SER A 41 2.53 -14.63 -6.85
C SER A 41 3.27 -15.85 -6.30
N LYS A 42 3.71 -15.81 -5.04
CA LYS A 42 4.32 -16.96 -4.35
C LYS A 42 3.29 -17.88 -3.68
N LEU A 43 2.10 -17.34 -3.40
CA LEU A 43 1.03 -18.06 -2.73
C LEU A 43 0.08 -18.77 -3.70
N VAL A 44 0.05 -18.38 -4.98
CA VAL A 44 -0.88 -18.95 -5.96
C VAL A 44 -0.15 -19.34 -7.25
N ASP A 45 -0.49 -20.50 -7.82
CA ASP A 45 0.11 -20.95 -9.09
C ASP A 45 -0.43 -20.17 -10.28
N LYS A 46 -1.70 -19.77 -10.21
CA LYS A 46 -2.38 -18.99 -11.26
C LYS A 46 -3.07 -17.78 -10.66
N ARG A 47 -2.78 -16.62 -11.23
CA ARG A 47 -3.41 -15.37 -10.81
C ARG A 47 -4.94 -15.44 -10.94
N PRO A 48 -5.70 -15.20 -9.86
CA PRO A 48 -7.16 -15.22 -9.90
C PRO A 48 -7.70 -13.96 -10.59
N LYS A 49 -9.03 -13.89 -10.77
CA LYS A 49 -9.73 -12.72 -11.29
C LYS A 49 -9.46 -11.47 -10.44
N SER A 50 -9.49 -10.29 -11.06
CA SER A 50 -9.12 -9.00 -10.43
C SER A 50 -9.80 -8.76 -9.07
N ALA A 51 -11.11 -9.01 -8.94
CA ALA A 51 -11.82 -8.82 -7.68
C ALA A 51 -11.27 -9.71 -6.55
N ILE A 52 -10.93 -10.97 -6.86
CA ILE A 52 -10.33 -11.90 -5.89
C ILE A 52 -8.89 -11.51 -5.57
N CYS A 53 -8.13 -11.01 -6.54
CA CYS A 53 -6.81 -10.44 -6.28
C CYS A 53 -6.87 -9.30 -5.26
N ILE A 54 -7.87 -8.41 -5.37
CA ILE A 54 -8.06 -7.30 -4.43
C ILE A 54 -8.34 -7.84 -3.03
N VAL A 55 -9.27 -8.78 -2.88
CA VAL A 55 -9.59 -9.41 -1.59
C VAL A 55 -8.36 -10.07 -0.97
N LEU A 56 -7.57 -10.80 -1.75
CA LEU A 56 -6.36 -11.46 -1.27
C LEU A 56 -5.27 -10.46 -0.88
N LYS A 57 -5.04 -9.41 -1.67
CA LYS A 57 -4.07 -8.36 -1.33
C LYS A 57 -4.47 -7.63 -0.06
N GLN A 58 -5.75 -7.29 0.10
CA GLN A 58 -6.28 -6.69 1.32
C GLN A 58 -6.06 -7.60 2.53
N GLY A 59 -6.38 -8.90 2.40
CA GLY A 59 -6.14 -9.88 3.46
C GLY A 59 -4.67 -10.01 3.83
N ILE A 60 -3.76 -10.13 2.84
CA ILE A 60 -2.31 -10.20 3.07
C ILE A 60 -1.81 -8.91 3.73
N TYR A 61 -2.27 -7.73 3.28
CA TYR A 61 -1.92 -6.47 3.91
C TYR A 61 -2.33 -6.42 5.38
N CYS A 62 -3.57 -6.84 5.69
CA CYS A 62 -4.04 -6.87 7.07
C CYS A 62 -3.23 -7.85 7.94
N LEU A 63 -2.86 -9.02 7.42
CA LEU A 63 -2.03 -10.00 8.13
C LEU A 63 -0.59 -9.49 8.39
N ASP A 64 -0.05 -8.69 7.50
CA ASP A 64 1.35 -8.24 7.57
C ASP A 64 1.54 -6.91 8.31
N TYR A 65 0.52 -6.03 8.30
CA TYR A 65 0.66 -4.62 8.70
C TYR A 65 -0.38 -4.11 9.72
N MET A 66 -1.36 -4.96 10.10
CA MET A 66 -2.44 -4.57 11.01
C MET A 66 -2.44 -5.44 12.27
N ASP A 67 -1.41 -5.28 13.12
CA ASP A 67 -1.25 -6.06 14.37
C ASP A 67 -2.46 -6.02 15.31
N SER A 68 -3.31 -4.99 15.18
CA SER A 68 -4.55 -4.87 15.94
C SER A 68 -5.66 -5.83 15.49
N LEU A 69 -5.54 -6.45 14.33
CA LEU A 69 -6.52 -7.37 13.76
C LEU A 69 -6.04 -8.82 13.94
N PRO A 70 -6.79 -9.68 14.67
CA PRO A 70 -6.42 -11.08 14.76
C PRO A 70 -6.48 -11.80 13.41
N ASP A 71 -5.50 -12.65 13.11
CA ASP A 71 -5.38 -13.37 11.83
C ASP A 71 -6.68 -14.11 11.44
N TYR A 72 -7.32 -14.77 12.43
CA TYR A 72 -8.58 -15.49 12.18
C TYR A 72 -9.71 -14.55 11.73
N ALA A 73 -9.75 -13.32 12.25
CA ALA A 73 -10.76 -12.34 11.88
C ALA A 73 -10.51 -11.82 10.47
N VAL A 74 -9.25 -11.55 10.12
CA VAL A 74 -8.84 -11.15 8.77
C VAL A 74 -9.24 -12.22 7.75
N VAL A 75 -8.91 -13.49 8.02
CA VAL A 75 -9.25 -14.61 7.14
C VAL A 75 -10.76 -14.76 6.99
N ASN A 76 -11.53 -14.74 8.09
CA ASN A 76 -12.97 -14.90 8.05
C ASN A 76 -13.65 -13.76 7.28
N ASN A 77 -13.30 -12.51 7.54
CA ASN A 77 -13.87 -11.36 6.86
C ASN A 77 -13.54 -11.38 5.35
N SER A 78 -12.32 -11.77 4.97
CA SER A 78 -11.95 -11.92 3.57
C SER A 78 -12.73 -13.05 2.87
N VAL A 79 -12.98 -14.14 3.56
CA VAL A 79 -13.82 -15.24 3.05
C VAL A 79 -15.27 -14.80 2.89
N ASP A 80 -15.81 -14.03 3.83
CA ASP A 80 -17.16 -13.49 3.76
C ASP A 80 -17.29 -12.49 2.59
N LEU A 81 -16.30 -11.62 2.40
CA LEU A 81 -16.26 -10.76 1.23
C LEU A 81 -16.19 -11.56 -0.08
N ALA A 82 -15.40 -12.64 -0.12
CA ALA A 82 -15.33 -13.51 -1.29
C ALA A 82 -16.64 -14.24 -1.60
N LYS A 83 -17.52 -14.44 -0.61
CA LYS A 83 -18.86 -15.04 -0.83
C LYS A 83 -19.76 -14.14 -1.67
N THR A 84 -19.58 -12.82 -1.60
CA THR A 84 -20.35 -11.87 -2.42
C THR A 84 -19.93 -11.91 -3.89
N ILE A 85 -18.72 -12.41 -4.17
CA ILE A 85 -18.13 -12.47 -5.50
C ILE A 85 -18.44 -13.83 -6.12
N ASN A 86 -19.01 -13.82 -7.33
CA ASN A 86 -19.29 -15.01 -8.13
C ASN A 86 -19.99 -16.13 -7.35
N LYS A 87 -21.05 -15.79 -6.60
CA LYS A 87 -21.88 -16.72 -5.81
C LYS A 87 -21.06 -17.59 -4.83
N GLY A 88 -19.96 -17.07 -4.30
CA GLY A 88 -19.13 -17.75 -3.31
C GLY A 88 -18.21 -18.83 -3.84
N ALA A 89 -18.02 -18.94 -5.15
CA ALA A 89 -17.15 -19.95 -5.76
C ALA A 89 -15.71 -19.90 -5.28
N TYR A 90 -15.24 -18.74 -4.78
CA TYR A 90 -13.85 -18.52 -4.36
C TYR A 90 -13.61 -18.63 -2.85
N LYS A 91 -14.65 -18.87 -2.03
CA LYS A 91 -14.51 -18.90 -0.55
C LYS A 91 -13.42 -19.85 -0.05
N GLY A 92 -13.38 -21.07 -0.58
CA GLY A 92 -12.39 -22.08 -0.20
C GLY A 92 -10.97 -21.71 -0.64
N PHE A 93 -10.85 -21.14 -1.83
CA PHE A 93 -9.59 -20.66 -2.36
C PHE A 93 -9.02 -19.51 -1.53
N VAL A 94 -9.84 -18.48 -1.24
CA VAL A 94 -9.40 -17.32 -0.41
C VAL A 94 -9.01 -17.79 0.99
N ASN A 95 -9.79 -18.68 1.62
CA ASN A 95 -9.45 -19.25 2.92
C ASN A 95 -8.09 -19.99 2.90
N ALA A 96 -7.85 -20.83 1.89
CA ALA A 96 -6.60 -21.57 1.78
C ALA A 96 -5.39 -20.65 1.58
N VAL A 97 -5.50 -19.67 0.68
CA VAL A 97 -4.40 -18.73 0.38
C VAL A 97 -4.09 -17.87 1.60
N LEU A 98 -5.09 -17.31 2.29
CA LEU A 98 -4.82 -16.44 3.44
C LEU A 98 -4.33 -17.20 4.68
N LYS A 99 -4.80 -18.43 4.92
CA LYS A 99 -4.22 -19.29 5.97
C LYS A 99 -2.75 -19.59 5.68
N ARG A 100 -2.43 -19.83 4.42
CA ARG A 100 -1.05 -20.03 3.99
C ARG A 100 -0.23 -18.75 4.17
N ALA A 101 -0.77 -17.59 3.80
CA ALA A 101 -0.13 -16.29 4.01
C ALA A 101 0.15 -15.99 5.49
N ALA A 102 -0.75 -16.35 6.39
CA ALA A 102 -0.57 -16.16 7.84
C ALA A 102 0.56 -17.02 8.42
N THR A 103 0.85 -18.18 7.83
CA THR A 103 1.85 -19.13 8.34
C THR A 103 3.19 -19.05 7.60
N GLU A 104 3.18 -18.77 6.30
CA GLU A 104 4.38 -18.70 5.46
C GLU A 104 4.91 -17.26 5.37
N LYS A 105 6.04 -16.99 6.01
CA LYS A 105 6.74 -15.70 5.85
C LYS A 105 7.43 -15.67 4.48
N ILE A 106 6.86 -14.91 3.56
CA ILE A 106 7.42 -14.71 2.23
C ILE A 106 8.47 -13.61 2.30
N SER A 107 9.74 -13.99 2.13
CA SER A 107 10.84 -13.05 2.02
C SER A 107 10.75 -12.25 0.73
N LEU A 108 10.96 -10.93 0.82
CA LEU A 108 11.07 -10.09 -0.35
C LEU A 108 12.39 -10.35 -1.07
N PRO A 109 12.46 -10.09 -2.39
CA PRO A 109 13.69 -10.33 -3.14
C PRO A 109 14.84 -9.48 -2.60
N ASP A 110 15.97 -10.13 -2.41
CA ASP A 110 17.22 -9.50 -2.01
C ASP A 110 17.89 -8.78 -3.18
N GLY A 111 18.85 -7.88 -2.84
CA GLY A 111 19.67 -7.19 -3.82
C GLY A 111 19.18 -5.77 -4.15
N ASP A 112 19.97 -5.13 -5.02
CA ASP A 112 19.87 -3.69 -5.36
C ASP A 112 19.45 -3.48 -6.82
N GLY A 113 18.91 -4.50 -7.47
CA GLY A 113 18.35 -4.39 -8.82
C GLY A 113 17.02 -3.65 -8.84
N ALA A 114 16.67 -3.05 -9.98
CA ALA A 114 15.43 -2.30 -10.12
C ALA A 114 14.20 -3.12 -9.73
N PHE A 115 14.18 -4.42 -10.06
CA PHE A 115 13.11 -5.33 -9.65
C PHE A 115 12.98 -5.45 -8.13
N ALA A 116 14.08 -5.75 -7.41
CA ALA A 116 14.04 -5.90 -5.95
C ALA A 116 13.63 -4.60 -5.25
N LEU A 117 14.17 -3.47 -5.72
CA LEU A 117 13.83 -2.17 -5.19
C LEU A 117 12.38 -1.76 -5.53
N SER A 118 11.85 -2.15 -6.70
CA SER A 118 10.45 -1.87 -7.07
C SER A 118 9.46 -2.55 -6.12
N ILE A 119 9.76 -3.78 -5.72
CA ILE A 119 8.94 -4.53 -4.76
C ILE A 119 9.07 -3.93 -3.37
N ARG A 120 10.28 -3.62 -2.93
CA ARG A 120 10.56 -3.12 -1.58
C ARG A 120 10.02 -1.71 -1.33
N TYR A 121 10.13 -0.83 -2.32
CA TYR A 121 9.81 0.61 -2.17
C TYR A 121 8.55 1.05 -2.92
N GLY A 122 7.91 0.17 -3.70
CA GLY A 122 6.65 0.46 -4.38
C GLY A 122 6.78 1.27 -5.68
N TYR A 123 7.99 1.61 -6.12
CA TYR A 123 8.20 2.32 -7.38
C TYR A 123 8.16 1.36 -8.57
N PRO A 124 7.65 1.77 -9.75
CA PRO A 124 7.78 0.95 -10.95
C PRO A 124 9.25 0.84 -11.40
N GLU A 125 9.65 -0.32 -11.92
CA GLU A 125 11.04 -0.58 -12.34
C GLU A 125 11.59 0.47 -13.32
N TRP A 126 10.75 0.93 -14.26
CA TRP A 126 11.17 1.94 -15.21
C TRP A 126 11.60 3.26 -14.53
N ALA A 127 10.91 3.65 -13.46
CA ALA A 127 11.24 4.86 -12.71
C ALA A 127 12.58 4.70 -11.97
N ILE A 128 12.82 3.52 -11.38
CA ILE A 128 14.10 3.20 -10.72
C ILE A 128 15.23 3.20 -11.74
N ASN A 129 15.03 2.59 -12.91
CA ASN A 129 16.03 2.59 -13.98
C ASN A 129 16.31 4.02 -14.49
N LYS A 130 15.30 4.87 -14.56
CA LYS A 130 15.45 6.29 -14.93
C LYS A 130 16.29 7.04 -13.88
N ILE A 131 15.99 6.83 -12.59
CA ILE A 131 16.78 7.42 -11.50
C ILE A 131 18.24 6.95 -11.58
N PHE A 132 18.48 5.65 -11.82
CA PHE A 132 19.84 5.12 -11.96
C PHE A 132 20.60 5.70 -13.14
N SER A 133 19.91 5.95 -14.25
CA SER A 133 20.55 6.56 -15.43
C SER A 133 20.92 8.03 -15.23
N GLU A 134 20.18 8.75 -14.41
CA GLU A 134 20.39 10.19 -14.18
C GLU A 134 21.35 10.48 -13.01
N TYR A 135 21.25 9.70 -11.92
CA TYR A 135 22.00 9.99 -10.68
C TYR A 135 23.10 8.97 -10.36
N GLY A 136 23.26 7.95 -11.20
CA GLY A 136 24.11 6.82 -10.90
C GLY A 136 23.46 5.86 -9.88
N ARG A 137 24.03 4.65 -9.80
CA ARG A 137 23.41 3.55 -9.03
C ARG A 137 23.40 3.81 -7.52
N GLU A 138 24.52 4.29 -6.95
CA GLU A 138 24.60 4.48 -5.50
C GLU A 138 23.67 5.59 -5.02
N LYS A 139 23.74 6.76 -5.66
CA LYS A 139 22.85 7.88 -5.34
C LYS A 139 21.39 7.56 -5.64
N GLY A 140 21.16 6.82 -6.72
CA GLY A 140 19.82 6.35 -7.08
C GLY A 140 19.19 5.44 -6.02
N LYS A 141 19.96 4.56 -5.39
CA LYS A 141 19.48 3.74 -4.26
C LYS A 141 19.05 4.61 -3.07
N GLU A 142 19.85 5.61 -2.73
CA GLU A 142 19.51 6.54 -1.65
C GLU A 142 18.20 7.29 -1.95
N ILE A 143 18.03 7.76 -3.19
CA ILE A 143 16.81 8.46 -3.62
C ILE A 143 15.59 7.54 -3.52
N VAL A 144 15.69 6.32 -4.02
CA VAL A 144 14.59 5.33 -3.97
C VAL A 144 14.26 4.92 -2.53
N ALA A 145 15.28 4.79 -1.67
CA ALA A 145 15.11 4.43 -0.27
C ALA A 145 14.67 5.61 0.62
N ALA A 146 14.79 6.84 0.13
CA ALA A 146 14.38 8.02 0.89
C ALA A 146 12.89 7.95 1.22
N LYS A 147 12.56 7.86 2.51
CA LYS A 147 11.16 7.92 2.96
C LYS A 147 10.59 9.27 2.57
N LYS A 148 9.39 9.27 1.98
CA LYS A 148 8.61 10.49 1.86
C LYS A 148 8.45 11.06 3.26
N ARG A 149 9.12 12.16 3.57
CA ARG A 149 8.86 12.91 4.79
C ARG A 149 7.48 13.52 4.62
N GLY A 150 6.51 13.00 5.34
CA GLY A 150 5.22 13.67 5.49
C GLY A 150 5.48 15.03 6.12
N GLY A 151 5.10 16.08 5.44
CA GLY A 151 5.20 17.44 5.94
C GLY A 151 4.42 18.35 5.02
N THR A 152 3.78 19.32 5.59
CA THR A 152 3.13 20.37 4.82
C THR A 152 4.19 21.36 4.39
N HIS A 153 4.45 21.44 3.09
CA HIS A 153 5.34 22.44 2.52
C HIS A 153 4.56 23.74 2.28
N VAL A 154 4.91 24.78 3.00
CA VAL A 154 4.27 26.08 2.89
C VAL A 154 5.28 27.08 2.32
N ARG A 155 4.81 27.94 1.43
CA ARG A 155 5.60 29.06 0.90
C ARG A 155 4.93 30.34 1.34
N THR A 156 5.68 31.17 2.04
CA THR A 156 5.22 32.51 2.42
C THR A 156 5.12 33.41 1.19
N ASN A 157 4.14 34.30 1.16
CA ASN A 157 4.13 35.41 0.23
C ASN A 157 4.94 36.57 0.85
N GLY A 158 6.21 36.65 0.48
CA GLY A 158 7.16 37.67 1.00
C GLY A 158 6.76 39.12 0.74
N LEU A 159 5.73 39.39 -0.09
CA LEU A 159 5.17 40.73 -0.28
C LEU A 159 4.17 41.11 0.83
N ILE A 160 3.62 40.14 1.54
CA ILE A 160 2.57 40.35 2.53
C ILE A 160 3.01 39.90 3.93
N TYR A 161 3.90 38.87 3.99
CA TYR A 161 4.27 38.17 5.21
C TYR A 161 5.78 37.96 5.27
N SER A 162 6.45 38.41 6.32
CA SER A 162 7.84 38.04 6.54
C SER A 162 7.95 36.63 7.08
N ASP A 163 9.03 35.92 6.74
CA ASP A 163 9.27 34.54 7.19
C ASP A 163 9.29 34.45 8.72
N GLU A 164 9.89 35.45 9.40
CA GLU A 164 9.94 35.51 10.87
C GLU A 164 8.55 35.68 11.53
N LYS A 165 7.63 36.37 10.87
CA LYS A 165 6.26 36.50 11.35
C LYS A 165 5.49 35.21 11.13
N PHE A 166 5.72 34.54 10.01
CA PHE A 166 5.10 33.29 9.67
C PHE A 166 5.53 32.15 10.64
N GLU A 167 6.83 32.06 10.96
CA GLU A 167 7.34 31.08 11.94
C GLU A 167 6.67 31.27 13.31
N ARG A 168 6.58 32.51 13.78
CA ARG A 168 5.91 32.81 15.07
C ARG A 168 4.42 32.46 15.09
N ASP A 169 3.72 32.64 13.96
CA ASP A 169 2.30 32.36 13.86
C ASP A 169 2.03 30.83 13.70
N LEU A 170 3.03 30.03 13.32
CA LEU A 170 2.95 28.56 13.30
C LEU A 170 3.20 27.91 14.68
N GLU A 171 3.88 28.60 15.60
CA GLU A 171 4.19 28.10 16.94
C GLU A 171 3.06 28.35 17.95
N ASN A 172 2.02 29.12 17.58
CA ASN A 172 0.82 29.42 18.39
C ASN A 172 -0.42 28.66 17.89
#